data_5fdf5206b0f23601890cdb9681eea17f
#
_entry.id   5fdf5206b0f23601890cdb9681eea17f
#
_cell.length_a   1.000
_cell.length_b   1.000
_cell.length_c   1.000
_cell.angle_alpha   90.00
_cell.angle_beta   90.00
_cell.angle_gamma   90.00
#
_symmetry.space_group_name_H-M   'P 1'
#
loop_
_entity.id
_entity.type
_entity.pdbx_description
1 polymer ?
#
loop_
_entity_poly.entity_id
_entity_poly.type
_entity_poly.pdbx_seq_one_letter_code
_entity_poly.pdbx_strand_id
1 'polypeptide(L)'
;STSRGLGDVYKRQTVKRIINEPTAAALSYGIDKEDDQRVMVYDLGGGTFDVSIIEMGDGVQQVLATAGNNRLGGDDFDQRIINWMVEEFKKTEGIDLSNDKMAVQRLKDAAEKAKIELSSTTTTNINIPFITADATGAKHLDMNLTVAKFNELTKDLVDATMGPVQQALSDSGLSPSDLNKILMVGGSSRIPAVQEAVRQKLGKEPFKGINPDECVALGAAYQGGVLGGDVKDGLLLLDVTPLSLGLETMGGVCTKIIERNTTIPTKKSQIFSTAADNQSAVDIVVLQGEREFAKDNKQLGTFRLDGIAPAPRGVPQIEVTFDIDQNGIVHVTAKDLGTGKEQDIKITASTNMSKEDIDKAVKEAEQYAEDDKKRREEVDTKNNAESLCFQCENALKEFGDKVPADEKSAIESKIADLRSALGGNDAAAIKAKSDDLQQAFYALSSKVYKQNGGEPGADPNMGG
;
A
#
# COMPACT_ATOMS: atom_id res chain seq x y z
N SER A 1 -9.59 -7.41 13.45
CA SER A 1 -10.39 -7.86 14.61
C SER A 1 -9.97 -7.24 15.94
N THR A 2 -9.08 -6.30 15.95
CA THR A 2 -8.40 -5.80 17.18
C THR A 2 -9.22 -4.85 18.04
N SER A 3 -10.40 -4.39 17.63
CA SER A 3 -11.06 -3.31 18.37
C SER A 3 -12.24 -3.70 19.28
N ARG A 4 -12.85 -4.87 19.12
CA ARG A 4 -14.07 -5.21 19.87
C ARG A 4 -13.85 -5.78 21.27
N GLY A 5 -12.70 -6.44 21.54
CA GLY A 5 -12.36 -6.97 22.85
C GLY A 5 -11.62 -5.99 23.76
N LEU A 6 -11.01 -4.98 23.17
CA LEU A 6 -10.12 -4.05 23.84
C LEU A 6 -10.87 -2.96 24.63
N GLY A 7 -12.09 -2.60 24.24
CA GLY A 7 -12.84 -1.49 24.87
C GLY A 7 -13.13 -1.65 26.36
N ASP A 8 -13.31 -2.86 26.85
CA ASP A 8 -13.60 -3.11 28.27
C ASP A 8 -12.34 -3.26 29.13
N VAL A 9 -11.27 -3.78 28.55
CA VAL A 9 -9.95 -3.88 29.22
C VAL A 9 -9.32 -2.49 29.33
N TYR A 10 -9.50 -1.62 28.35
CA TYR A 10 -8.86 -0.30 28.28
C TYR A 10 -9.51 0.79 29.13
N LYS A 11 -10.68 0.60 29.70
CA LYS A 11 -11.29 1.59 30.62
C LYS A 11 -10.40 1.94 31.84
N ARG A 12 -9.34 1.14 32.09
CA ARG A 12 -8.39 1.33 33.19
C ARG A 12 -6.92 1.37 32.79
N GLN A 13 -6.61 1.34 31.47
CA GLN A 13 -5.24 1.30 30.94
C GLN A 13 -5.03 2.41 29.93
N THR A 14 -3.81 2.95 29.89
CA THR A 14 -3.38 3.89 28.84
C THR A 14 -2.52 3.14 27.84
N VAL A 15 -2.97 3.04 26.59
CA VAL A 15 -2.18 2.48 25.49
C VAL A 15 -0.99 3.40 25.21
N LYS A 16 0.23 2.87 25.34
CA LYS A 16 1.47 3.62 25.12
C LYS A 16 1.90 3.58 23.66
N ARG A 17 1.76 2.43 23.02
CA ARG A 17 2.16 2.21 21.62
C ARG A 17 1.41 1.02 21.01
N ILE A 18 1.25 1.03 19.69
CA ILE A 18 0.90 -0.12 18.87
C ILE A 18 2.20 -0.61 18.21
N ILE A 19 2.38 -1.93 18.13
CA ILE A 19 3.51 -2.58 17.45
C ILE A 19 2.97 -3.60 16.47
N ASN A 20 3.53 -3.66 15.26
CA ASN A 20 3.18 -4.66 14.26
C ASN A 20 3.81 -6.02 14.58
N GLU A 21 3.11 -7.10 14.22
CA GLU A 21 3.54 -8.49 14.50
C GLU A 21 4.96 -8.78 13.96
N PRO A 22 5.33 -8.49 12.70
CA PRO A 22 6.67 -8.78 12.20
C PRO A 22 7.75 -7.97 12.94
N THR A 23 7.44 -6.73 13.32
CA THR A 23 8.34 -5.89 14.12
C THR A 23 8.59 -6.50 15.50
N ALA A 24 7.54 -7.01 16.16
CA ALA A 24 7.66 -7.70 17.43
C ALA A 24 8.46 -9.01 17.31
N ALA A 25 8.18 -9.81 16.27
CA ALA A 25 8.91 -11.06 16.02
C ALA A 25 10.41 -10.83 15.81
N ALA A 26 10.77 -9.82 14.98
CA ALA A 26 12.16 -9.44 14.77
C ALA A 26 12.81 -8.91 16.05
N LEU A 27 12.08 -8.16 16.86
CA LEU A 27 12.56 -7.67 18.15
C LEU A 27 12.90 -8.82 19.09
N SER A 28 12.08 -9.87 19.17
CA SER A 28 12.38 -11.04 19.99
C SER A 28 13.65 -11.78 19.57
N TYR A 29 13.99 -11.75 18.27
CA TYR A 29 15.25 -12.28 17.75
C TYR A 29 16.43 -11.37 18.06
N GLY A 30 16.24 -10.03 17.95
CA GLY A 30 17.31 -9.02 18.03
C GLY A 30 17.73 -8.64 19.44
N ILE A 31 17.03 -9.10 20.50
CA ILE A 31 17.27 -8.69 21.91
C ILE A 31 18.76 -8.83 22.31
N ASP A 32 19.42 -9.90 21.86
CA ASP A 32 20.80 -10.21 22.26
C ASP A 32 21.81 -9.99 21.12
N LYS A 33 21.47 -9.20 20.08
CA LYS A 33 22.32 -8.97 18.91
C LYS A 33 22.92 -7.57 18.93
N GLU A 34 24.23 -7.51 18.81
CA GLU A 34 24.99 -6.24 18.74
C GLU A 34 25.34 -5.85 17.29
N ASP A 35 25.40 -6.84 16.37
CA ASP A 35 25.76 -6.61 14.97
C ASP A 35 24.56 -6.20 14.12
N ASP A 36 24.81 -5.44 13.06
CA ASP A 36 23.82 -5.12 12.04
C ASP A 36 23.28 -6.37 11.38
N GLN A 37 21.98 -6.52 11.38
CA GLN A 37 21.27 -7.69 10.84
C GLN A 37 20.18 -7.24 9.88
N ARG A 38 20.10 -7.90 8.70
CA ARG A 38 18.96 -7.83 7.80
C ARG A 38 18.21 -9.15 7.87
N VAL A 39 17.00 -9.11 8.37
CA VAL A 39 16.20 -10.30 8.57
C VAL A 39 14.91 -10.24 7.72
N MET A 40 14.53 -11.38 7.18
CA MET A 40 13.20 -11.58 6.62
C MET A 40 12.34 -12.25 7.69
N VAL A 41 11.21 -11.65 8.02
CA VAL A 41 10.15 -12.27 8.82
C VAL A 41 9.13 -12.85 7.84
N TYR A 42 8.99 -14.16 7.84
CA TYR A 42 8.04 -14.93 7.05
C TYR A 42 6.97 -15.45 8.00
N ASP A 43 5.82 -14.78 8.02
CA ASP A 43 4.72 -15.06 8.95
C ASP A 43 3.57 -15.73 8.22
N LEU A 44 3.42 -17.05 8.41
CA LEU A 44 2.29 -17.83 7.89
C LEU A 44 1.42 -18.27 9.06
N GLY A 45 0.40 -17.45 9.32
CA GLY A 45 -0.58 -17.67 10.38
C GLY A 45 -1.71 -18.63 9.98
N GLY A 46 -2.84 -18.55 10.71
CA GLY A 46 -4.04 -19.33 10.42
C GLY A 46 -4.80 -18.85 9.19
N GLY A 47 -4.92 -17.52 8.99
CA GLY A 47 -5.71 -16.93 7.91
C GLY A 47 -4.96 -15.97 7.00
N THR A 48 -3.75 -15.52 7.39
CA THR A 48 -2.96 -14.54 6.65
C THR A 48 -1.52 -15.00 6.48
N PHE A 49 -0.90 -14.49 5.42
CA PHE A 49 0.51 -14.62 5.15
C PHE A 49 1.14 -13.24 5.01
N ASP A 50 2.17 -12.94 5.80
CA ASP A 50 2.90 -11.68 5.77
C ASP A 50 4.41 -11.92 5.63
N VAL A 51 5.07 -11.08 4.85
CA VAL A 51 6.54 -11.06 4.71
C VAL A 51 7.02 -9.65 4.95
N SER A 52 7.99 -9.49 5.86
CA SER A 52 8.64 -8.20 6.11
C SER A 52 10.15 -8.35 6.07
N ILE A 53 10.82 -7.36 5.48
CA ILE A 53 12.29 -7.25 5.55
C ILE A 53 12.62 -6.13 6.51
N ILE A 54 13.42 -6.46 7.51
CA ILE A 54 13.73 -5.60 8.64
C ILE A 54 15.24 -5.50 8.80
N GLU A 55 15.73 -4.29 8.92
CA GLU A 55 17.12 -3.97 9.28
C GLU A 55 17.19 -3.62 10.76
N MET A 56 18.15 -4.22 11.46
CA MET A 56 18.42 -3.97 12.87
C MET A 56 19.90 -3.62 13.02
N GLY A 57 20.20 -2.52 13.68
CA GLY A 57 21.57 -2.06 13.92
C GLY A 57 21.58 -0.69 14.61
N ASP A 58 22.67 -0.32 15.22
CA ASP A 58 22.87 0.99 15.87
C ASP A 58 21.77 1.41 16.86
N GLY A 59 21.12 0.45 17.52
CA GLY A 59 20.00 0.73 18.43
C GLY A 59 18.68 1.04 17.72
N VAL A 60 18.58 0.80 16.40
CA VAL A 60 17.38 1.01 15.58
C VAL A 60 16.93 -0.29 14.95
N GLN A 61 15.62 -0.50 14.90
CA GLN A 61 14.97 -1.54 14.11
C GLN A 61 14.04 -0.87 13.10
N GLN A 62 14.34 -1.03 11.82
CA GLN A 62 13.62 -0.39 10.72
C GLN A 62 13.03 -1.44 9.78
N VAL A 63 11.73 -1.33 9.48
CA VAL A 63 11.09 -2.06 8.40
C VAL A 63 11.50 -1.43 7.08
N LEU A 64 12.07 -2.22 6.16
CA LEU A 64 12.45 -1.77 4.83
C LEU A 64 11.33 -1.98 3.81
N ALA A 65 10.66 -3.13 3.89
CA ALA A 65 9.54 -3.46 3.02
C ALA A 65 8.61 -4.47 3.69
N THR A 66 7.34 -4.47 3.28
CA THR A 66 6.36 -5.48 3.67
C THR A 66 5.49 -5.85 2.47
N ALA A 67 5.12 -7.12 2.39
CA ALA A 67 4.18 -7.66 1.40
C ALA A 67 3.41 -8.83 2.02
N GLY A 68 2.29 -9.26 1.43
CA GLY A 68 1.52 -10.34 2.03
C GLY A 68 0.39 -10.87 1.17
N ASN A 69 -0.38 -11.80 1.74
CA ASN A 69 -1.61 -12.33 1.19
C ASN A 69 -2.59 -12.64 2.33
N ASN A 70 -3.65 -11.85 2.44
CA ASN A 70 -4.61 -11.92 3.55
C ASN A 70 -5.64 -13.03 3.41
N ARG A 71 -5.59 -13.79 2.33
CA ARG A 71 -6.43 -14.95 2.06
C ARG A 71 -5.59 -16.18 1.86
N LEU A 72 -4.50 -16.29 2.61
CA LEU A 72 -3.60 -17.42 2.56
C LEU A 72 -3.10 -17.71 3.96
N GLY A 73 -3.53 -18.82 4.53
CA GLY A 73 -3.13 -19.22 5.86
C GLY A 73 -3.41 -20.71 6.12
N GLY A 74 -3.16 -21.15 7.34
CA GLY A 74 -3.38 -22.54 7.76
C GLY A 74 -4.79 -23.07 7.52
N ASP A 75 -5.80 -22.21 7.59
CA ASP A 75 -7.20 -22.55 7.32
C ASP A 75 -7.42 -23.00 5.87
N ASP A 76 -6.65 -22.46 4.90
CA ASP A 76 -6.70 -22.88 3.51
C ASP A 76 -6.11 -24.29 3.33
N PHE A 77 -5.02 -24.59 4.03
CA PHE A 77 -4.44 -25.92 4.05
C PHE A 77 -5.43 -26.94 4.66
N ASP A 78 -6.09 -26.59 5.75
CA ASP A 78 -7.15 -27.41 6.35
C ASP A 78 -8.30 -27.65 5.38
N GLN A 79 -8.72 -26.59 4.66
CA GLN A 79 -9.81 -26.71 3.69
C GLN A 79 -9.46 -27.68 2.55
N ARG A 80 -8.19 -27.79 2.13
CA ARG A 80 -7.75 -28.80 1.14
C ARG A 80 -7.92 -30.21 1.68
N ILE A 81 -7.57 -30.43 2.94
CA ILE A 81 -7.77 -31.75 3.60
C ILE A 81 -9.26 -32.06 3.73
N ILE A 82 -10.07 -31.08 4.16
CA ILE A 82 -11.53 -31.24 4.29
C ILE A 82 -12.14 -31.65 2.94
N ASN A 83 -11.83 -30.92 1.88
CA ASN A 83 -12.35 -31.19 0.55
C ASN A 83 -11.97 -32.60 0.09
N TRP A 84 -10.72 -33.00 0.31
CA TRP A 84 -10.25 -34.35 0.00
C TRP A 84 -11.03 -35.43 0.81
N MET A 85 -11.22 -35.25 2.11
CA MET A 85 -11.98 -36.16 2.94
C MET A 85 -13.44 -36.31 2.47
N VAL A 86 -14.10 -35.18 2.13
CA VAL A 86 -15.48 -35.16 1.62
C VAL A 86 -15.58 -35.93 0.30
N GLU A 87 -14.65 -35.67 -0.64
CA GLU A 87 -14.61 -36.35 -1.93
C GLU A 87 -14.41 -37.88 -1.82
N GLU A 88 -13.42 -38.28 -1.00
CA GLU A 88 -13.14 -39.72 -0.79
C GLU A 88 -14.31 -40.41 -0.09
N PHE A 89 -14.89 -39.79 0.94
CA PHE A 89 -16.05 -40.36 1.63
C PHE A 89 -17.27 -40.46 0.70
N LYS A 90 -17.47 -39.50 -0.16
CA LYS A 90 -18.54 -39.55 -1.17
C LYS A 90 -18.33 -40.67 -2.20
N LYS A 91 -17.08 -40.93 -2.58
CA LYS A 91 -16.74 -42.03 -3.49
C LYS A 91 -16.98 -43.41 -2.86
N THR A 92 -16.70 -43.56 -1.56
CA THR A 92 -16.78 -44.86 -0.86
C THR A 92 -18.18 -45.15 -0.31
N GLU A 93 -18.83 -44.15 0.29
CA GLU A 93 -20.11 -44.32 0.98
C GLU A 93 -21.31 -43.71 0.21
N GLY A 94 -21.05 -42.98 -0.87
CA GLY A 94 -22.11 -42.30 -1.66
C GLY A 94 -22.74 -41.07 -0.97
N ILE A 95 -22.23 -40.67 0.18
CA ILE A 95 -22.81 -39.59 1.02
C ILE A 95 -21.94 -38.33 0.94
N ASP A 96 -22.55 -37.20 0.71
CA ASP A 96 -21.90 -35.89 0.70
C ASP A 96 -21.99 -35.24 2.08
N LEU A 97 -20.86 -35.12 2.77
CA LEU A 97 -20.76 -34.56 4.12
C LEU A 97 -20.77 -33.02 4.14
N SER A 98 -20.64 -32.36 2.99
CA SER A 98 -20.51 -30.89 2.93
C SER A 98 -21.75 -30.13 3.41
N ASN A 99 -22.93 -30.77 3.39
CA ASN A 99 -24.20 -30.20 3.81
C ASN A 99 -24.54 -30.43 5.28
N ASP A 100 -23.79 -31.27 5.99
CA ASP A 100 -23.97 -31.54 7.43
C ASP A 100 -23.01 -30.66 8.25
N LYS A 101 -23.56 -29.63 8.90
CA LYS A 101 -22.78 -28.68 9.71
C LYS A 101 -22.00 -29.35 10.85
N MET A 102 -22.55 -30.41 11.44
CA MET A 102 -21.87 -31.14 12.52
C MET A 102 -20.71 -31.98 11.95
N ALA A 103 -20.92 -32.64 10.82
CA ALA A 103 -19.87 -33.37 10.13
C ALA A 103 -18.76 -32.42 9.67
N VAL A 104 -19.10 -31.27 9.07
CA VAL A 104 -18.12 -30.25 8.62
C VAL A 104 -17.25 -29.76 9.78
N GLN A 105 -17.83 -29.48 10.96
CA GLN A 105 -17.04 -29.04 12.11
C GLN A 105 -16.04 -30.13 12.55
N ARG A 106 -16.48 -31.38 12.60
CA ARG A 106 -15.61 -32.52 12.99
C ARG A 106 -14.52 -32.78 11.94
N LEU A 107 -14.83 -32.57 10.65
CA LEU A 107 -13.84 -32.64 9.59
C LEU A 107 -12.79 -31.53 9.73
N LYS A 108 -13.21 -30.30 10.10
CA LYS A 108 -12.30 -29.19 10.34
C LYS A 108 -11.32 -29.49 11.47
N ASP A 109 -11.83 -29.94 12.63
CA ASP A 109 -10.99 -30.26 13.79
C ASP A 109 -10.00 -31.40 13.45
N ALA A 110 -10.43 -32.40 12.68
CA ALA A 110 -9.61 -33.52 12.26
C ALA A 110 -8.56 -33.14 11.19
N ALA A 111 -8.91 -32.23 10.28
CA ALA A 111 -8.00 -31.71 9.26
C ALA A 111 -6.85 -30.92 9.88
N GLU A 112 -7.16 -29.98 10.79
CA GLU A 112 -6.16 -29.20 11.51
C GLU A 112 -5.22 -30.11 12.31
N LYS A 113 -5.77 -31.08 13.05
CA LYS A 113 -4.97 -32.06 13.77
C LYS A 113 -4.05 -32.84 12.84
N ALA A 114 -4.57 -33.32 11.71
CA ALA A 114 -3.77 -34.09 10.73
C ALA A 114 -2.66 -33.21 10.12
N LYS A 115 -2.93 -31.94 9.78
CA LYS A 115 -1.92 -30.98 9.31
C LYS A 115 -0.79 -30.82 10.33
N ILE A 116 -1.11 -30.65 11.61
CA ILE A 116 -0.13 -30.50 12.69
C ILE A 116 0.72 -31.77 12.80
N GLU A 117 0.10 -32.96 12.84
CA GLU A 117 0.80 -34.22 12.94
C GLU A 117 1.76 -34.49 11.77
N LEU A 118 1.35 -34.16 10.53
CA LEU A 118 2.19 -34.31 9.33
C LEU A 118 3.40 -33.37 9.30
N SER A 119 3.48 -32.39 10.20
CA SER A 119 4.70 -31.58 10.37
C SER A 119 5.84 -32.36 11.06
N SER A 120 5.55 -33.52 11.70
CA SER A 120 6.51 -34.34 12.43
C SER A 120 6.49 -35.80 12.03
N THR A 121 5.45 -36.28 11.32
CA THR A 121 5.29 -37.67 10.88
C THR A 121 5.10 -37.74 9.36
N THR A 122 5.38 -38.91 8.77
CA THR A 122 5.21 -39.13 7.32
C THR A 122 3.78 -39.51 6.93
N THR A 123 2.98 -39.95 7.91
CA THR A 123 1.58 -40.35 7.71
C THR A 123 0.81 -40.15 9.01
N THR A 124 -0.47 -39.88 8.90
CA THR A 124 -1.41 -39.77 10.02
C THR A 124 -2.71 -40.50 9.68
N ASN A 125 -3.38 -41.04 10.68
CA ASN A 125 -4.71 -41.65 10.54
C ASN A 125 -5.77 -40.66 10.99
N ILE A 126 -6.72 -40.38 10.13
CA ILE A 126 -7.89 -39.54 10.41
C ILE A 126 -9.07 -40.49 10.67
N ASN A 127 -9.45 -40.62 11.94
CA ASN A 127 -10.57 -41.48 12.35
C ASN A 127 -11.66 -40.64 13.02
N ILE A 128 -12.83 -40.58 12.38
CA ILE A 128 -14.00 -39.88 12.88
C ILE A 128 -15.17 -40.84 12.98
N PRO A 129 -15.37 -41.49 14.14
CA PRO A 129 -16.45 -42.44 14.34
C PRO A 129 -17.82 -41.72 14.33
N PHE A 130 -18.84 -42.37 13.78
CA PHE A 130 -20.23 -41.85 13.73
C PHE A 130 -20.30 -40.46 13.10
N ILE A 131 -19.65 -40.31 11.94
CA ILE A 131 -19.65 -38.97 11.25
C ILE A 131 -21.03 -38.64 10.67
N THR A 132 -21.75 -39.67 10.20
CA THR A 132 -23.13 -39.56 9.69
C THR A 132 -23.83 -40.92 9.80
N ALA A 133 -25.10 -40.99 9.36
CA ALA A 133 -25.87 -42.25 9.28
C ALA A 133 -26.78 -42.24 8.07
N ASP A 134 -27.06 -43.40 7.51
CA ASP A 134 -28.07 -43.64 6.47
C ASP A 134 -29.03 -44.75 6.86
N ALA A 135 -29.85 -45.23 5.90
CA ALA A 135 -30.80 -46.32 6.12
C ALA A 135 -30.12 -47.68 6.51
N THR A 136 -28.81 -47.83 6.24
CA THR A 136 -28.02 -49.03 6.57
C THR A 136 -27.34 -48.95 7.93
N GLY A 137 -27.37 -47.78 8.59
CA GLY A 137 -26.80 -47.55 9.92
C GLY A 137 -25.79 -46.43 9.98
N ALA A 138 -25.01 -46.42 11.06
CA ALA A 138 -23.99 -45.41 11.30
C ALA A 138 -22.79 -45.58 10.35
N LYS A 139 -22.27 -44.45 9.90
CA LYS A 139 -21.09 -44.38 9.02
C LYS A 139 -19.91 -43.74 9.76
N HIS A 140 -18.73 -44.25 9.46
CA HIS A 140 -17.46 -43.83 10.07
C HIS A 140 -16.50 -43.39 8.98
N LEU A 141 -15.74 -42.34 9.25
CA LEU A 141 -14.63 -41.94 8.39
C LEU A 141 -13.33 -42.49 9.00
N ASP A 142 -12.59 -43.27 8.24
CA ASP A 142 -11.27 -43.78 8.62
C ASP A 142 -10.35 -43.77 7.40
N MET A 143 -9.40 -42.81 7.40
CA MET A 143 -8.52 -42.55 6.26
C MET A 143 -7.09 -42.29 6.72
N ASN A 144 -6.13 -42.71 5.89
CA ASN A 144 -4.72 -42.37 6.10
C ASN A 144 -4.31 -41.25 5.16
N LEU A 145 -3.78 -40.16 5.72
CA LEU A 145 -3.20 -39.04 4.98
C LEU A 145 -1.68 -39.11 5.09
N THR A 146 -1.00 -39.11 3.94
CA THR A 146 0.47 -39.06 3.86
C THR A 146 0.96 -37.67 3.58
N VAL A 147 2.21 -37.36 3.96
CA VAL A 147 2.88 -36.08 3.60
C VAL A 147 2.88 -35.87 2.08
N ALA A 148 3.11 -36.95 1.29
CA ALA A 148 3.09 -36.80 -0.17
C ALA A 148 1.72 -36.34 -0.70
N LYS A 149 0.63 -36.93 -0.18
CA LYS A 149 -0.73 -36.51 -0.57
C LYS A 149 -1.06 -35.09 -0.07
N PHE A 150 -0.68 -34.76 1.15
CA PHE A 150 -0.84 -33.41 1.70
C PHE A 150 -0.11 -32.38 0.84
N ASN A 151 1.14 -32.63 0.46
CA ASN A 151 1.91 -31.74 -0.40
C ASN A 151 1.29 -31.58 -1.81
N GLU A 152 0.72 -32.67 -2.37
CA GLU A 152 -0.03 -32.62 -3.63
C GLU A 152 -1.24 -31.69 -3.53
N LEU A 153 -2.02 -31.81 -2.45
CA LEU A 153 -3.24 -31.02 -2.21
C LEU A 153 -2.97 -29.54 -1.97
N THR A 154 -1.78 -29.19 -1.47
CA THR A 154 -1.47 -27.85 -0.97
C THR A 154 -0.34 -27.16 -1.72
N LYS A 155 0.15 -27.77 -2.82
CA LYS A 155 1.27 -27.22 -3.59
C LYS A 155 1.04 -25.79 -4.05
N ASP A 156 -0.13 -25.49 -4.58
CA ASP A 156 -0.51 -24.18 -5.05
C ASP A 156 -0.54 -23.10 -3.94
N LEU A 157 -0.89 -23.51 -2.71
CA LEU A 157 -0.87 -22.62 -1.54
C LEU A 157 0.58 -22.28 -1.14
N VAL A 158 1.46 -23.28 -1.16
CA VAL A 158 2.90 -23.06 -0.90
C VAL A 158 3.50 -22.16 -1.97
N ASP A 159 3.24 -22.44 -3.25
CA ASP A 159 3.72 -21.63 -4.37
C ASP A 159 3.21 -20.19 -4.29
N ALA A 160 1.99 -19.95 -3.83
CA ALA A 160 1.39 -18.63 -3.67
C ALA A 160 2.11 -17.76 -2.64
N THR A 161 2.83 -18.33 -1.66
CA THR A 161 3.62 -17.54 -0.70
C THR A 161 4.86 -16.91 -1.35
N MET A 162 5.35 -17.44 -2.46
CA MET A 162 6.61 -17.00 -3.09
C MET A 162 6.48 -15.68 -3.84
N GLY A 163 5.27 -15.28 -4.25
CA GLY A 163 5.00 -13.98 -4.85
C GLY A 163 5.32 -12.82 -3.90
N PRO A 164 4.67 -12.76 -2.72
CA PRO A 164 4.97 -11.75 -1.70
C PRO A 164 6.43 -11.76 -1.24
N VAL A 165 7.09 -12.92 -1.13
CA VAL A 165 8.52 -12.99 -0.83
C VAL A 165 9.35 -12.24 -1.88
N GLN A 166 9.07 -12.45 -3.16
CA GLN A 166 9.78 -11.75 -4.24
C GLN A 166 9.49 -10.26 -4.23
N GLN A 167 8.24 -9.88 -3.95
CA GLN A 167 7.81 -8.48 -3.87
C GLN A 167 8.55 -7.74 -2.75
N ALA A 168 8.62 -8.30 -1.55
CA ALA A 168 9.32 -7.69 -0.42
C ALA A 168 10.82 -7.49 -0.71
N LEU A 169 11.47 -8.46 -1.38
CA LEU A 169 12.87 -8.33 -1.83
C LEU A 169 13.02 -7.19 -2.84
N SER A 170 12.15 -7.12 -3.82
CA SER A 170 12.16 -6.06 -4.83
C SER A 170 11.97 -4.67 -4.22
N ASP A 171 10.98 -4.53 -3.34
CA ASP A 171 10.64 -3.26 -2.67
C ASP A 171 11.75 -2.77 -1.72
N SER A 172 12.45 -3.70 -1.06
CA SER A 172 13.60 -3.35 -0.21
C SER A 172 14.90 -3.08 -0.98
N GLY A 173 14.95 -3.38 -2.27
CA GLY A 173 16.16 -3.30 -3.09
C GLY A 173 17.22 -4.35 -2.72
N LEU A 174 16.87 -5.38 -1.95
CA LEU A 174 17.77 -6.42 -1.46
C LEU A 174 17.65 -7.71 -2.27
N SER A 175 18.76 -8.44 -2.34
CA SER A 175 18.82 -9.79 -2.85
C SER A 175 18.75 -10.81 -1.69
N PRO A 176 18.44 -12.09 -1.95
CA PRO A 176 18.50 -13.13 -0.91
C PRO A 176 19.86 -13.24 -0.22
N SER A 177 20.99 -12.91 -0.90
CA SER A 177 22.32 -12.92 -0.32
C SER A 177 22.52 -11.89 0.77
N ASP A 178 21.79 -10.75 0.70
CA ASP A 178 21.92 -9.65 1.64
C ASP A 178 21.19 -9.91 2.98
N LEU A 179 20.31 -10.91 3.01
CA LEU A 179 19.62 -11.32 4.23
C LEU A 179 20.58 -12.10 5.15
N ASN A 180 20.64 -11.75 6.41
CA ASN A 180 21.40 -12.51 7.42
C ASN A 180 20.58 -13.72 7.92
N LYS A 181 19.28 -13.56 8.15
CA LYS A 181 18.39 -14.62 8.69
C LYS A 181 16.99 -14.56 8.06
N ILE A 182 16.31 -15.70 8.11
CA ILE A 182 14.91 -15.85 7.77
C ILE A 182 14.22 -16.38 9.03
N LEU A 183 13.35 -15.57 9.60
CA LEU A 183 12.58 -15.90 10.81
C LEU A 183 11.22 -16.44 10.39
N MET A 184 10.94 -17.69 10.76
CA MET A 184 9.66 -18.34 10.50
C MET A 184 8.73 -18.07 11.67
N VAL A 185 7.60 -17.44 11.39
CA VAL A 185 6.58 -17.00 12.36
C VAL A 185 5.23 -17.58 11.97
N GLY A 186 4.34 -17.77 12.94
CA GLY A 186 3.04 -18.39 12.76
C GLY A 186 3.09 -19.92 12.69
N GLY A 187 2.05 -20.58 13.21
CA GLY A 187 2.02 -22.04 13.35
C GLY A 187 2.15 -22.80 12.02
N SER A 188 1.61 -22.24 10.92
CA SER A 188 1.63 -22.88 9.60
C SER A 188 3.01 -22.82 8.92
N SER A 189 3.92 -21.97 9.39
CA SER A 189 5.32 -21.94 8.96
C SER A 189 6.11 -23.21 9.36
N ARG A 190 5.54 -24.04 10.25
CA ARG A 190 6.10 -25.34 10.63
C ARG A 190 5.93 -26.41 9.55
N ILE A 191 5.06 -26.21 8.56
CA ILE A 191 4.81 -27.15 7.45
C ILE A 191 6.13 -27.38 6.69
N PRO A 192 6.63 -28.64 6.57
CA PRO A 192 7.92 -28.92 5.95
C PRO A 192 8.03 -28.43 4.50
N ALA A 193 6.96 -28.54 3.71
CA ALA A 193 6.92 -28.08 2.33
C ALA A 193 7.10 -26.53 2.24
N VAL A 194 6.58 -25.78 3.21
CA VAL A 194 6.76 -24.33 3.30
C VAL A 194 8.22 -23.99 3.58
N GLN A 195 8.84 -24.64 4.58
CA GLN A 195 10.25 -24.43 4.92
C GLN A 195 11.18 -24.76 3.76
N GLU A 196 10.89 -25.84 3.05
CA GLU A 196 11.65 -26.27 1.87
C GLU A 196 11.51 -25.26 0.72
N ALA A 197 10.30 -24.74 0.46
CA ALA A 197 10.08 -23.72 -0.57
C ALA A 197 10.84 -22.42 -0.26
N VAL A 198 10.83 -21.97 1.00
CA VAL A 198 11.62 -20.83 1.47
C VAL A 198 13.12 -21.07 1.27
N ARG A 199 13.62 -22.26 1.67
CA ARG A 199 15.02 -22.65 1.50
C ARG A 199 15.44 -22.63 0.04
N GLN A 200 14.63 -23.18 -0.85
CA GLN A 200 14.91 -23.24 -2.29
C GLN A 200 14.88 -21.85 -2.93
N LYS A 201 13.90 -21.01 -2.57
CA LYS A 201 13.74 -19.66 -3.12
C LYS A 201 14.85 -18.71 -2.70
N LEU A 202 15.28 -18.78 -1.44
CA LEU A 202 16.23 -17.84 -0.83
C LEU A 202 17.65 -18.39 -0.72
N GLY A 203 17.87 -19.68 -0.96
CA GLY A 203 19.17 -20.32 -0.85
C GLY A 203 19.73 -20.35 0.59
N LYS A 204 18.88 -20.15 1.59
CA LYS A 204 19.24 -20.09 3.02
C LYS A 204 18.28 -20.93 3.86
N GLU A 205 18.84 -21.57 4.90
CA GLU A 205 18.04 -22.30 5.88
C GLU A 205 17.26 -21.32 6.76
N PRO A 206 15.95 -21.55 6.99
CA PRO A 206 15.18 -20.83 7.99
C PRO A 206 15.81 -20.94 9.39
N PHE A 207 15.81 -19.84 10.13
CA PHE A 207 16.35 -19.81 11.50
C PHE A 207 15.39 -20.53 12.47
N LYS A 208 15.91 -21.47 13.24
CA LYS A 208 15.14 -22.33 14.17
C LYS A 208 15.27 -21.93 15.65
N GLY A 209 15.94 -20.82 15.93
CA GLY A 209 16.25 -20.38 17.30
C GLY A 209 15.15 -19.63 18.02
N ILE A 210 14.01 -19.36 17.35
CA ILE A 210 12.83 -18.74 17.97
C ILE A 210 11.63 -19.68 17.90
N ASN A 211 10.72 -19.58 18.88
CA ASN A 211 9.45 -20.28 18.81
C ASN A 211 8.46 -19.46 17.95
N PRO A 212 8.01 -19.96 16.80
CA PRO A 212 7.13 -19.23 15.91
C PRO A 212 5.75 -18.89 16.51
N ASP A 213 5.34 -19.55 17.57
CA ASP A 213 4.05 -19.29 18.25
C ASP A 213 4.16 -18.22 19.35
N GLU A 214 5.37 -17.95 19.85
CA GLU A 214 5.60 -17.10 21.03
C GLU A 214 6.39 -15.82 20.71
N CYS A 215 7.13 -15.78 19.61
CA CYS A 215 8.09 -14.70 19.31
C CYS A 215 7.42 -13.32 19.24
N VAL A 216 6.20 -13.22 18.72
CA VAL A 216 5.45 -11.95 18.69
C VAL A 216 5.12 -11.46 20.09
N ALA A 217 4.65 -12.36 20.96
CA ALA A 217 4.33 -12.03 22.35
C ALA A 217 5.57 -11.63 23.15
N LEU A 218 6.70 -12.33 22.94
CA LEU A 218 7.99 -11.99 23.58
C LEU A 218 8.49 -10.61 23.14
N GLY A 219 8.45 -10.31 21.85
CA GLY A 219 8.84 -9.00 21.34
C GLY A 219 7.93 -7.87 21.84
N ALA A 220 6.62 -8.11 21.92
CA ALA A 220 5.68 -7.17 22.49
C ALA A 220 5.93 -6.93 24.00
N ALA A 221 6.26 -7.99 24.76
CA ALA A 221 6.62 -7.89 26.16
C ALA A 221 7.92 -7.10 26.37
N TYR A 222 8.93 -7.34 25.52
CA TYR A 222 10.18 -6.58 25.56
C TYR A 222 9.93 -5.08 25.31
N GLN A 223 9.16 -4.74 24.28
CA GLN A 223 8.78 -3.35 23.99
C GLN A 223 8.00 -2.73 25.14
N GLY A 224 7.15 -3.50 25.82
CA GLY A 224 6.45 -3.08 27.04
C GLY A 224 7.43 -2.71 28.14
N GLY A 225 8.48 -3.50 28.35
CA GLY A 225 9.56 -3.23 29.30
C GLY A 225 10.36 -1.97 28.95
N VAL A 226 10.66 -1.74 27.67
CA VAL A 226 11.29 -0.51 27.20
C VAL A 226 10.44 0.72 27.52
N LEU A 227 9.16 0.68 27.17
CA LEU A 227 8.21 1.78 27.42
C LEU A 227 7.90 1.99 28.91
N GLY A 228 8.05 0.95 29.72
CA GLY A 228 7.92 0.98 31.18
C GLY A 228 9.16 1.52 31.89
N GLY A 229 10.31 1.54 31.23
CA GLY A 229 11.59 1.92 31.79
C GLY A 229 12.34 0.78 32.48
N ASP A 230 11.85 -0.46 32.38
CA ASP A 230 12.49 -1.66 32.93
C ASP A 230 13.68 -2.10 32.09
N VAL A 231 13.66 -1.80 30.79
CA VAL A 231 14.73 -2.05 29.82
C VAL A 231 15.34 -0.71 29.40
N LYS A 232 16.63 -0.51 29.66
CA LYS A 232 17.30 0.80 29.44
C LYS A 232 17.79 1.00 28.02
N ASP A 233 18.25 -0.06 27.35
CA ASP A 233 18.88 0.00 26.03
C ASP A 233 17.93 -0.59 24.96
N GLY A 234 16.70 -0.06 24.92
CA GLY A 234 15.69 -0.53 23.98
C GLY A 234 15.91 0.00 22.55
N LEU A 235 15.61 -0.85 21.56
CA LEU A 235 15.67 -0.47 20.15
C LEU A 235 14.60 0.58 19.79
N LEU A 236 14.97 1.57 18.99
CA LEU A 236 14.03 2.48 18.34
C LEU A 236 13.33 1.73 17.20
N LEU A 237 12.03 1.56 17.29
CA LEU A 237 11.25 0.89 16.25
C LEU A 237 10.74 1.89 15.23
N LEU A 238 11.09 1.69 13.96
CA LEU A 238 10.61 2.45 12.81
C LEU A 238 9.85 1.50 11.87
N ASP A 239 8.63 1.89 11.52
CA ASP A 239 7.76 1.15 10.60
C ASP A 239 7.62 1.90 9.27
N VAL A 240 6.86 1.39 8.32
CA VAL A 240 6.65 2.00 7.00
C VAL A 240 5.18 2.12 6.66
N THR A 241 4.88 3.04 5.75
CA THR A 241 3.53 3.17 5.18
C THR A 241 3.22 1.97 4.27
N PRO A 242 2.05 1.32 4.40
CA PRO A 242 1.69 0.15 3.59
C PRO A 242 1.30 0.52 2.16
N LEU A 243 0.83 1.74 1.93
CA LEU A 243 0.43 2.30 0.65
C LEU A 243 0.80 3.78 0.58
N SER A 244 0.93 4.30 -0.64
CA SER A 244 1.13 5.73 -0.88
C SER A 244 -0.07 6.55 -0.41
N LEU A 245 0.20 7.76 0.09
CA LEU A 245 -0.78 8.76 0.48
C LEU A 245 -0.64 9.97 -0.42
N GLY A 246 -1.77 10.50 -0.84
CA GLY A 246 -1.81 11.65 -1.74
C GLY A 246 -3.15 12.38 -1.70
N LEU A 247 -3.34 13.26 -2.63
CA LEU A 247 -4.57 14.01 -2.79
C LEU A 247 -5.02 14.05 -4.25
N GLU A 248 -6.31 14.28 -4.44
CA GLU A 248 -6.87 14.51 -5.77
C GLU A 248 -6.47 15.88 -6.29
N THR A 249 -5.98 15.92 -7.52
CA THR A 249 -5.61 17.13 -8.24
C THR A 249 -6.37 17.25 -9.56
N MET A 250 -6.12 18.33 -10.30
CA MET A 250 -6.83 18.65 -11.53
C MET A 250 -6.82 17.49 -12.53
N GLY A 251 -8.00 17.17 -13.08
CA GLY A 251 -8.18 16.03 -13.98
C GLY A 251 -8.47 14.71 -13.26
N GLY A 252 -8.77 14.73 -11.93
CA GLY A 252 -9.05 13.53 -11.14
C GLY A 252 -7.83 12.66 -10.89
N VAL A 253 -6.66 13.26 -10.95
CA VAL A 253 -5.37 12.59 -10.75
C VAL A 253 -5.07 12.45 -9.27
N CYS A 254 -4.45 11.34 -8.87
CA CYS A 254 -3.87 11.13 -7.55
C CYS A 254 -2.42 11.63 -7.54
N THR A 255 -2.16 12.76 -6.88
CA THR A 255 -0.79 13.24 -6.66
C THR A 255 -0.29 12.68 -5.34
N LYS A 256 0.70 11.79 -5.41
CA LYS A 256 1.31 11.15 -4.25
C LYS A 256 2.23 12.14 -3.51
N ILE A 257 2.10 12.23 -2.20
CA ILE A 257 2.93 13.07 -1.31
C ILE A 257 3.87 12.19 -0.48
N ILE A 258 3.36 11.08 0.03
CA ILE A 258 4.13 10.08 0.75
C ILE A 258 4.02 8.77 -0.02
N GLU A 259 5.15 8.27 -0.48
CA GLU A 259 5.21 7.00 -1.21
C GLU A 259 5.05 5.80 -0.27
N ARG A 260 4.59 4.68 -0.79
CA ARG A 260 4.58 3.38 -0.13
C ARG A 260 5.98 3.03 0.40
N ASN A 261 6.05 2.31 1.51
CA ASN A 261 7.28 1.93 2.21
C ASN A 261 8.11 3.13 2.70
N THR A 262 7.48 4.30 2.88
CA THR A 262 8.14 5.43 3.56
C THR A 262 8.17 5.17 5.06
N THR A 263 9.36 5.28 5.68
CA THR A 263 9.54 5.13 7.14
C THR A 263 8.72 6.14 7.92
N ILE A 264 8.08 5.70 8.99
CA ILE A 264 7.29 6.52 9.92
C ILE A 264 7.93 6.55 11.31
N PRO A 265 7.82 7.68 12.05
CA PRO A 265 7.03 8.88 11.73
C PRO A 265 7.65 9.70 10.59
N THR A 266 6.79 10.34 9.79
CA THR A 266 7.22 11.19 8.66
C THR A 266 6.30 12.36 8.45
N LYS A 267 6.86 13.45 7.90
CA LYS A 267 6.12 14.66 7.55
C LYS A 267 6.59 15.16 6.19
N LYS A 268 5.66 15.34 5.24
CA LYS A 268 5.95 15.89 3.91
C LYS A 268 4.90 16.92 3.53
N SER A 269 5.35 18.00 2.88
CA SER A 269 4.49 19.07 2.38
C SER A 269 4.71 19.29 0.89
N GLN A 270 3.65 19.72 0.22
CA GLN A 270 3.72 20.19 -1.17
C GLN A 270 2.80 21.39 -1.35
N ILE A 271 3.22 22.34 -2.20
CA ILE A 271 2.43 23.54 -2.53
C ILE A 271 1.58 23.25 -3.77
N PHE A 272 0.30 23.55 -3.64
CA PHE A 272 -0.71 23.49 -4.70
C PHE A 272 -1.29 24.86 -4.94
N SER A 273 -2.15 25.00 -5.96
CA SER A 273 -2.79 26.24 -6.28
C SER A 273 -4.26 26.04 -6.69
N THR A 274 -4.97 27.15 -6.93
CA THR A 274 -6.36 27.12 -7.40
C THR A 274 -6.46 26.76 -8.88
N ALA A 275 -7.52 26.05 -9.26
CA ALA A 275 -7.80 25.62 -10.63
C ALA A 275 -8.64 26.65 -11.43
N ALA A 276 -9.26 27.62 -10.76
CA ALA A 276 -10.11 28.66 -11.36
C ALA A 276 -9.79 30.07 -10.82
N ASP A 277 -10.10 31.08 -11.62
CA ASP A 277 -9.98 32.48 -11.20
C ASP A 277 -10.94 32.80 -10.06
N ASN A 278 -10.47 33.60 -9.09
CA ASN A 278 -11.24 34.02 -7.93
C ASN A 278 -11.85 32.88 -7.10
N GLN A 279 -11.20 31.73 -7.12
CA GLN A 279 -11.61 30.56 -6.34
C GLN A 279 -11.37 30.84 -4.85
N SER A 280 -12.43 30.94 -4.06
CA SER A 280 -12.39 31.30 -2.64
C SER A 280 -12.22 30.15 -1.69
N ALA A 281 -12.27 28.90 -2.21
CA ALA A 281 -12.14 27.66 -1.43
C ALA A 281 -11.59 26.52 -2.27
N VAL A 282 -10.95 25.54 -1.62
CA VAL A 282 -10.51 24.29 -2.23
C VAL A 282 -10.97 23.11 -1.37
N ASP A 283 -11.41 22.04 -2.02
CA ASP A 283 -11.70 20.76 -1.36
C ASP A 283 -10.44 19.87 -1.44
N ILE A 284 -9.99 19.41 -0.30
CA ILE A 284 -8.84 18.52 -0.17
C ILE A 284 -9.36 17.10 0.01
N VAL A 285 -9.24 16.28 -1.03
CA VAL A 285 -9.64 14.88 -1.03
C VAL A 285 -8.39 14.02 -0.75
N VAL A 286 -8.33 13.44 0.44
CA VAL A 286 -7.20 12.62 0.90
C VAL A 286 -7.38 11.20 0.40
N LEU A 287 -6.35 10.66 -0.26
CA LEU A 287 -6.36 9.38 -0.94
C LEU A 287 -5.26 8.44 -0.41
N GLN A 288 -5.53 7.15 -0.47
CA GLN A 288 -4.56 6.09 -0.19
C GLN A 288 -4.62 5.04 -1.30
N GLY A 289 -3.47 4.69 -1.87
CA GLY A 289 -3.34 3.66 -2.91
C GLY A 289 -2.27 3.95 -3.93
N GLU A 290 -2.15 3.04 -4.92
CA GLU A 290 -1.06 3.08 -5.89
C GLU A 290 -1.51 3.48 -7.30
N ARG A 291 -2.82 3.64 -7.55
CA ARG A 291 -3.38 3.99 -8.86
C ARG A 291 -3.16 5.48 -9.18
N GLU A 292 -3.05 5.80 -10.46
CA GLU A 292 -2.82 7.18 -10.94
C GLU A 292 -4.05 8.11 -10.82
N PHE A 293 -5.26 7.53 -10.64
CA PHE A 293 -6.50 8.31 -10.59
C PHE A 293 -7.19 8.21 -9.23
N ALA A 294 -7.74 9.34 -8.77
CA ALA A 294 -8.40 9.46 -7.47
C ALA A 294 -9.52 8.42 -7.27
N LYS A 295 -10.36 8.24 -8.29
CA LYS A 295 -11.50 7.30 -8.28
C LYS A 295 -11.11 5.83 -8.10
N ASP A 296 -9.88 5.48 -8.45
CA ASP A 296 -9.33 4.12 -8.43
C ASP A 296 -8.52 3.86 -7.13
N ASN A 297 -8.46 4.85 -6.24
CA ASN A 297 -7.82 4.78 -4.93
C ASN A 297 -8.84 4.89 -3.79
N LYS A 298 -8.43 4.52 -2.59
CA LYS A 298 -9.27 4.66 -1.38
C LYS A 298 -9.30 6.10 -0.91
N GLN A 299 -10.48 6.69 -0.86
CA GLN A 299 -10.69 7.98 -0.20
C GLN A 299 -10.70 7.79 1.32
N LEU A 300 -9.78 8.46 2.01
CA LEU A 300 -9.65 8.45 3.48
C LEU A 300 -10.50 9.54 4.13
N GLY A 301 -10.67 10.65 3.45
CA GLY A 301 -11.46 11.78 3.94
C GLY A 301 -11.45 12.96 2.99
N THR A 302 -12.31 13.91 3.26
CA THR A 302 -12.36 15.19 2.53
C THR A 302 -12.59 16.33 3.54
N PHE A 303 -11.88 17.42 3.35
CA PHE A 303 -12.11 18.66 4.09
C PHE A 303 -11.93 19.87 3.18
N ARG A 304 -12.46 21.01 3.60
CA ARG A 304 -12.50 22.22 2.78
C ARG A 304 -11.72 23.34 3.44
N LEU A 305 -10.81 23.94 2.68
CA LEU A 305 -10.14 25.18 3.05
C LEU A 305 -10.86 26.35 2.40
N ASP A 306 -11.50 27.19 3.22
CA ASP A 306 -12.25 28.38 2.81
C ASP A 306 -11.47 29.67 3.04
N GLY A 307 -11.87 30.72 2.34
CA GLY A 307 -11.38 32.09 2.56
C GLY A 307 -10.02 32.37 1.93
N ILE A 308 -9.74 31.71 0.83
CA ILE A 308 -8.65 32.04 -0.08
C ILE A 308 -8.95 33.45 -0.70
N ALA A 309 -7.96 34.31 -0.73
CA ALA A 309 -8.13 35.67 -1.33
C ALA A 309 -8.41 35.54 -2.83
N PRO A 310 -9.35 36.35 -3.38
CA PRO A 310 -9.58 36.38 -4.82
C PRO A 310 -8.31 36.70 -5.58
N ALA A 311 -7.92 35.82 -6.50
CA ALA A 311 -6.72 35.95 -7.34
C ALA A 311 -6.92 35.15 -8.63
N PRO A 312 -6.13 35.41 -9.68
CA PRO A 312 -6.08 34.52 -10.84
C PRO A 312 -5.70 33.10 -10.46
N ARG A 313 -6.21 32.12 -11.22
CA ARG A 313 -5.84 30.73 -11.04
C ARG A 313 -4.31 30.55 -11.05
N GLY A 314 -3.80 29.64 -10.22
CA GLY A 314 -2.37 29.38 -10.14
C GLY A 314 -1.57 30.34 -9.27
N VAL A 315 -2.17 31.47 -8.80
CA VAL A 315 -1.50 32.48 -7.95
C VAL A 315 -1.55 32.11 -6.45
N PRO A 316 -2.70 31.70 -5.87
CA PRO A 316 -2.73 31.29 -4.47
C PRO A 316 -1.81 30.10 -4.20
N GLN A 317 -1.10 30.14 -3.08
CA GLN A 317 -0.21 29.06 -2.65
C GLN A 317 -0.82 28.33 -1.46
N ILE A 318 -1.22 27.10 -1.68
CA ILE A 318 -1.86 26.24 -0.68
C ILE A 318 -0.89 25.11 -0.33
N GLU A 319 -0.27 25.23 0.84
CA GLU A 319 0.60 24.16 1.36
C GLU A 319 -0.27 23.05 1.95
N VAL A 320 -0.13 21.82 1.42
CA VAL A 320 -0.75 20.64 2.00
C VAL A 320 0.32 19.77 2.63
N THR A 321 0.17 19.52 3.93
CA THR A 321 1.10 18.75 4.76
C THR A 321 0.47 17.47 5.19
N PHE A 322 1.16 16.35 4.95
CA PHE A 322 0.86 15.03 5.50
C PHE A 322 1.83 14.76 6.65
N ASP A 323 1.30 14.50 7.84
CA ASP A 323 2.04 14.20 9.06
C ASP A 323 1.58 12.83 9.58
N ILE A 324 2.48 11.85 9.64
CA ILE A 324 2.19 10.48 10.10
C ILE A 324 2.99 10.25 11.37
N ASP A 325 2.28 9.93 12.45
CA ASP A 325 2.91 9.64 13.73
C ASP A 325 3.52 8.21 13.78
N GLN A 326 4.21 7.90 14.87
CA GLN A 326 4.84 6.58 15.09
C GLN A 326 3.83 5.41 15.18
N ASN A 327 2.54 5.68 15.28
CA ASN A 327 1.47 4.68 15.30
C ASN A 327 0.75 4.57 13.94
N GLY A 328 1.24 5.28 12.91
CA GLY A 328 0.63 5.31 11.59
C GLY A 328 -0.64 6.15 11.48
N ILE A 329 -0.90 7.03 12.47
CA ILE A 329 -2.04 7.96 12.42
C ILE A 329 -1.69 9.11 11.49
N VAL A 330 -2.52 9.30 10.47
CA VAL A 330 -2.32 10.34 9.44
C VAL A 330 -3.08 11.61 9.83
N HIS A 331 -2.38 12.73 9.82
CA HIS A 331 -2.93 14.06 9.98
C HIS A 331 -2.63 14.87 8.72
N VAL A 332 -3.64 15.45 8.09
CA VAL A 332 -3.48 16.24 6.86
C VAL A 332 -3.95 17.65 7.11
N THR A 333 -3.06 18.61 6.84
CA THR A 333 -3.31 20.05 7.03
C THR A 333 -3.19 20.75 5.69
N ALA A 334 -4.11 21.66 5.39
CA ALA A 334 -4.02 22.56 4.24
C ALA A 334 -3.99 24.00 4.74
N LYS A 335 -3.02 24.79 4.26
CA LYS A 335 -2.80 26.18 4.65
C LYS A 335 -2.64 27.06 3.44
N ASP A 336 -3.44 28.11 3.35
CA ASP A 336 -3.22 29.21 2.40
C ASP A 336 -2.09 30.12 2.92
N LEU A 337 -0.97 30.14 2.22
CA LEU A 337 0.21 30.95 2.61
C LEU A 337 -0.03 32.43 2.48
N GLY A 338 -0.98 32.86 1.63
CA GLY A 338 -1.32 34.27 1.44
C GLY A 338 -2.17 34.85 2.57
N THR A 339 -3.18 34.11 3.03
CA THR A 339 -4.10 34.56 4.09
C THR A 339 -3.75 33.99 5.47
N GLY A 340 -2.93 32.96 5.54
CA GLY A 340 -2.61 32.26 6.76
C GLY A 340 -3.73 31.36 7.29
N LYS A 341 -4.84 31.22 6.54
CA LYS A 341 -5.94 30.32 6.91
C LYS A 341 -5.54 28.86 6.76
N GLU A 342 -5.99 28.05 7.71
CA GLU A 342 -5.61 26.65 7.83
C GLU A 342 -6.83 25.80 8.19
N GLN A 343 -6.89 24.60 7.65
CA GLN A 343 -7.85 23.55 7.98
C GLN A 343 -7.14 22.21 7.99
N ASP A 344 -7.64 21.26 8.78
CA ASP A 344 -7.04 19.95 8.92
C ASP A 344 -8.07 18.83 9.04
N ILE A 345 -7.61 17.60 8.80
CA ILE A 345 -8.33 16.38 9.08
C ILE A 345 -7.40 15.36 9.75
N LYS A 346 -7.92 14.69 10.77
CA LYS A 346 -7.28 13.52 11.36
C LYS A 346 -7.95 12.26 10.87
N ILE A 347 -7.19 11.40 10.18
CA ILE A 347 -7.67 10.11 9.68
C ILE A 347 -7.70 9.12 10.83
N THR A 348 -8.87 8.58 11.15
CA THR A 348 -9.06 7.63 12.24
C THR A 348 -9.18 6.18 11.73
N ALA A 349 -9.05 5.22 12.63
CA ALA A 349 -9.06 3.79 12.32
C ALA A 349 -10.30 3.28 11.55
N SER A 350 -11.41 4.03 11.57
CA SER A 350 -12.63 3.67 10.82
C SER A 350 -12.48 3.80 9.30
N THR A 351 -11.46 4.51 8.83
CA THR A 351 -11.17 4.71 7.40
C THR A 351 -9.99 3.87 6.90
N ASN A 352 -9.29 3.15 7.79
CA ASN A 352 -8.17 2.31 7.39
C ASN A 352 -8.63 1.18 6.48
N MET A 353 -7.80 0.89 5.48
CA MET A 353 -7.97 -0.27 4.61
C MET A 353 -7.67 -1.55 5.39
N SER A 354 -8.43 -2.61 5.09
CA SER A 354 -8.02 -3.95 5.52
C SER A 354 -6.75 -4.37 4.79
N LYS A 355 -6.01 -5.34 5.33
CA LYS A 355 -4.86 -5.90 4.61
C LYS A 355 -5.27 -6.43 3.22
N GLU A 356 -6.46 -7.06 3.10
CA GLU A 356 -7.00 -7.54 1.83
C GLU A 356 -7.17 -6.42 0.80
N ASP A 357 -7.68 -5.27 1.25
CA ASP A 357 -7.84 -4.11 0.39
C ASP A 357 -6.48 -3.52 -0.02
N ILE A 358 -5.48 -3.57 0.88
CA ILE A 358 -4.11 -3.12 0.58
C ILE A 358 -3.49 -3.99 -0.51
N ASP A 359 -3.51 -5.33 -0.35
CA ASP A 359 -2.94 -6.25 -1.34
C ASP A 359 -3.66 -6.18 -2.67
N LYS A 360 -4.99 -6.01 -2.64
CA LYS A 360 -5.79 -5.80 -3.84
C LYS A 360 -5.39 -4.52 -4.55
N ALA A 361 -5.24 -3.42 -3.81
CA ALA A 361 -4.84 -2.12 -4.36
C ALA A 361 -3.47 -2.18 -5.04
N VAL A 362 -2.49 -2.89 -4.44
CA VAL A 362 -1.17 -3.07 -5.04
C VAL A 362 -1.25 -3.90 -6.34
N LYS A 363 -1.95 -5.04 -6.32
CA LYS A 363 -2.11 -5.90 -7.50
C LYS A 363 -2.86 -5.21 -8.64
N GLU A 364 -3.93 -4.48 -8.32
CA GLU A 364 -4.66 -3.70 -9.30
C GLU A 364 -3.79 -2.60 -9.91
N ALA A 365 -2.96 -1.93 -9.11
CA ALA A 365 -2.03 -0.92 -9.62
C ALA A 365 -1.01 -1.51 -10.60
N GLU A 366 -0.45 -2.68 -10.29
CA GLU A 366 0.46 -3.40 -11.20
C GLU A 366 -0.24 -3.83 -12.49
N GLN A 367 -1.45 -4.37 -12.38
CA GLN A 367 -2.23 -4.84 -13.53
C GLN A 367 -2.60 -3.72 -14.50
N TYR A 368 -2.92 -2.54 -14.00
CA TYR A 368 -3.38 -1.41 -14.80
C TYR A 368 -2.31 -0.33 -15.04
N ALA A 369 -1.05 -0.57 -14.64
CA ALA A 369 0.03 0.42 -14.67
C ALA A 369 0.22 1.06 -16.05
N GLU A 370 0.20 0.26 -17.13
CA GLU A 370 0.38 0.78 -18.49
C GLU A 370 -0.84 1.59 -18.98
N ASP A 371 -2.04 1.14 -18.66
CA ASP A 371 -3.28 1.83 -19.05
C ASP A 371 -3.44 3.14 -18.28
N ASP A 372 -3.15 3.12 -16.99
CA ASP A 372 -3.18 4.31 -16.12
C ASP A 372 -2.13 5.33 -16.59
N LYS A 373 -0.93 4.89 -16.92
CA LYS A 373 0.12 5.75 -17.45
C LYS A 373 -0.33 6.47 -18.73
N LYS A 374 -0.91 5.76 -19.70
CA LYS A 374 -1.43 6.37 -20.94
C LYS A 374 -2.51 7.39 -20.65
N ARG A 375 -3.48 7.04 -19.81
CA ARG A 375 -4.56 7.96 -19.40
C ARG A 375 -4.00 9.18 -18.68
N ARG A 376 -2.98 8.98 -17.84
CA ARG A 376 -2.30 10.09 -17.14
C ARG A 376 -1.63 11.03 -18.12
N GLU A 377 -0.89 10.52 -19.10
CA GLU A 377 -0.26 11.31 -20.17
C GLU A 377 -1.29 12.14 -20.96
N GLU A 378 -2.47 11.57 -21.23
CA GLU A 378 -3.57 12.29 -21.89
C GLU A 378 -4.11 13.43 -21.04
N VAL A 379 -4.34 13.19 -19.74
CA VAL A 379 -4.81 14.20 -18.79
C VAL A 379 -3.77 15.30 -18.61
N ASP A 380 -2.50 14.94 -18.42
CA ASP A 380 -1.41 15.92 -18.27
C ASP A 380 -1.25 16.76 -19.54
N THR A 381 -1.40 16.16 -20.72
CA THR A 381 -1.41 16.91 -21.99
C THR A 381 -2.55 17.94 -22.02
N LYS A 382 -3.76 17.56 -21.61
CA LYS A 382 -4.90 18.49 -21.53
C LYS A 382 -4.67 19.60 -20.51
N ASN A 383 -4.24 19.26 -19.29
CA ASN A 383 -3.98 20.20 -18.22
C ASN A 383 -2.89 21.23 -18.61
N ASN A 384 -1.81 20.74 -19.23
CA ASN A 384 -0.73 21.59 -19.72
C ASN A 384 -1.20 22.53 -20.84
N ALA A 385 -2.02 22.03 -21.77
CA ALA A 385 -2.59 22.82 -22.86
C ALA A 385 -3.53 23.93 -22.34
N GLU A 386 -4.39 23.63 -21.34
CA GLU A 386 -5.24 24.62 -20.69
C GLU A 386 -4.41 25.68 -19.95
N SER A 387 -3.37 25.25 -19.26
CA SER A 387 -2.45 26.16 -18.56
C SER A 387 -1.73 27.08 -19.55
N LEU A 388 -1.27 26.56 -20.70
CA LEU A 388 -0.63 27.32 -21.74
C LEU A 388 -1.58 28.38 -22.33
N CYS A 389 -2.82 28.02 -22.65
CA CYS A 389 -3.83 28.97 -23.11
C CYS A 389 -3.97 30.14 -22.12
N PHE A 390 -4.10 29.81 -20.84
CA PHE A 390 -4.27 30.81 -19.79
C PHE A 390 -3.05 31.73 -19.62
N GLN A 391 -1.85 31.16 -19.64
CA GLN A 391 -0.59 31.92 -19.58
C GLN A 391 -0.46 32.88 -20.75
N CYS A 392 -0.74 32.40 -21.96
CA CYS A 392 -0.70 33.26 -23.17
C CYS A 392 -1.74 34.38 -23.09
N GLU A 393 -2.97 34.14 -22.67
CA GLU A 393 -4.02 35.13 -22.52
C GLU A 393 -3.64 36.24 -21.51
N ASN A 394 -3.08 35.83 -20.37
CA ASN A 394 -2.65 36.78 -19.34
C ASN A 394 -1.46 37.62 -19.80
N ALA A 395 -0.48 36.99 -20.41
CA ALA A 395 0.66 37.72 -20.96
C ALA A 395 0.26 38.72 -22.09
N LEU A 396 -0.68 38.34 -22.95
CA LEU A 396 -1.21 39.26 -23.97
C LEU A 396 -1.93 40.48 -23.35
N LYS A 397 -2.61 40.29 -22.21
CA LYS A 397 -3.21 41.42 -21.46
C LYS A 397 -2.13 42.30 -20.84
N GLU A 398 -1.09 41.69 -20.28
CA GLU A 398 0.01 42.42 -19.63
C GLU A 398 0.87 43.20 -20.65
N PHE A 399 1.13 42.60 -21.81
CA PHE A 399 1.87 43.27 -22.88
C PHE A 399 1.12 44.50 -23.47
N GLY A 400 -0.21 44.46 -23.43
CA GLY A 400 -1.07 45.59 -23.87
C GLY A 400 -0.74 46.05 -25.28
N ASP A 401 -0.55 47.37 -25.45
CA ASP A 401 -0.27 47.99 -26.74
C ASP A 401 1.16 47.81 -27.25
N LYS A 402 2.01 47.08 -26.48
CA LYS A 402 3.40 46.78 -26.89
C LYS A 402 3.48 45.67 -27.95
N VAL A 403 2.39 44.94 -28.16
CA VAL A 403 2.28 43.90 -29.18
C VAL A 403 1.56 44.44 -30.40
N PRO A 404 2.12 44.31 -31.61
CA PRO A 404 1.42 44.64 -32.85
C PRO A 404 0.10 43.87 -32.97
N ALA A 405 -0.94 44.58 -33.50
CA ALA A 405 -2.30 44.00 -33.53
C ALA A 405 -2.41 42.71 -34.36
N ASP A 406 -1.61 42.59 -35.40
CA ASP A 406 -1.53 41.38 -36.25
C ASP A 406 -0.90 40.20 -35.50
N GLU A 407 0.17 40.42 -34.71
CA GLU A 407 0.83 39.39 -33.93
C GLU A 407 -0.08 38.94 -32.75
N LYS A 408 -0.77 39.90 -32.12
CA LYS A 408 -1.75 39.59 -31.07
C LYS A 408 -2.88 38.72 -31.60
N SER A 409 -3.45 39.09 -32.76
CA SER A 409 -4.54 38.34 -33.41
C SER A 409 -4.09 36.93 -33.82
N ALA A 410 -2.83 36.77 -34.25
CA ALA A 410 -2.27 35.44 -34.59
C ALA A 410 -2.17 34.53 -33.36
N ILE A 411 -1.75 35.02 -32.19
CA ILE A 411 -1.71 34.24 -30.95
C ILE A 411 -3.12 33.94 -30.45
N GLU A 412 -4.03 34.91 -30.49
CA GLU A 412 -5.45 34.71 -30.10
C GLU A 412 -6.13 33.62 -30.96
N SER A 413 -5.83 33.58 -32.28
CA SER A 413 -6.30 32.48 -33.17
C SER A 413 -5.77 31.13 -32.77
N LYS A 414 -4.47 31.03 -32.44
CA LYS A 414 -3.86 29.76 -31.98
C LYS A 414 -4.42 29.31 -30.63
N ILE A 415 -4.71 30.23 -29.71
CA ILE A 415 -5.40 29.93 -28.45
C ILE A 415 -6.80 29.36 -28.72
N ALA A 416 -7.56 29.96 -29.63
CA ALA A 416 -8.89 29.50 -30.03
C ALA A 416 -8.83 28.11 -30.68
N ASP A 417 -7.84 27.86 -31.53
CA ASP A 417 -7.59 26.55 -32.14
C ASP A 417 -7.29 25.47 -31.10
N LEU A 418 -6.42 25.77 -30.11
CA LEU A 418 -6.08 24.86 -29.04
C LEU A 418 -7.28 24.59 -28.11
N ARG A 419 -8.06 25.63 -27.78
CA ARG A 419 -9.31 25.47 -27.00
C ARG A 419 -10.34 24.60 -27.73
N SER A 420 -10.43 24.73 -29.06
CA SER A 420 -11.27 23.86 -29.90
C SER A 420 -10.81 22.41 -29.85
N ALA A 421 -9.49 22.17 -29.91
CA ALA A 421 -8.92 20.82 -29.79
C ALA A 421 -9.14 20.21 -28.39
N LEU A 422 -9.07 21.02 -27.33
CA LEU A 422 -9.35 20.60 -25.94
C LEU A 422 -10.80 20.12 -25.74
N GLY A 423 -11.75 20.60 -26.55
CA GLY A 423 -13.13 20.09 -26.58
C GLY A 423 -13.27 18.66 -27.13
N GLY A 424 -12.21 18.15 -27.77
CA GLY A 424 -12.12 16.78 -28.28
C GLY A 424 -11.32 15.85 -27.36
N ASN A 425 -11.15 14.60 -27.81
CA ASN A 425 -10.37 13.57 -27.10
C ASN A 425 -9.08 13.16 -27.82
N ASP A 426 -8.63 13.92 -28.82
CA ASP A 426 -7.43 13.63 -29.59
C ASP A 426 -6.19 14.27 -28.93
N ALA A 427 -5.49 13.50 -28.11
CA ALA A 427 -4.28 13.94 -27.39
C ALA A 427 -3.16 14.36 -28.38
N ALA A 428 -3.04 13.72 -29.54
CA ALA A 428 -2.03 14.09 -30.53
C ALA A 428 -2.32 15.45 -31.17
N ALA A 429 -3.59 15.72 -31.47
CA ALA A 429 -4.02 17.04 -31.98
C ALA A 429 -3.82 18.14 -30.92
N ILE A 430 -4.16 17.87 -29.65
CA ILE A 430 -3.94 18.80 -28.54
C ILE A 430 -2.44 19.12 -28.39
N LYS A 431 -1.58 18.10 -28.40
CA LYS A 431 -0.13 18.29 -28.30
C LYS A 431 0.42 19.12 -29.45
N ALA A 432 0.06 18.78 -30.69
CA ALA A 432 0.52 19.54 -31.88
C ALA A 432 0.11 21.02 -31.82
N LYS A 433 -1.13 21.32 -31.38
CA LYS A 433 -1.62 22.69 -31.22
C LYS A 433 -0.95 23.42 -30.05
N SER A 434 -0.63 22.69 -28.97
CA SER A 434 0.14 23.23 -27.83
C SER A 434 1.54 23.64 -28.26
N ASP A 435 2.24 22.76 -28.96
CA ASP A 435 3.61 23.04 -29.47
C ASP A 435 3.62 24.24 -30.41
N ASP A 436 2.62 24.35 -31.28
CA ASP A 436 2.48 25.47 -32.21
C ASP A 436 2.20 26.81 -31.50
N LEU A 437 1.31 26.81 -30.48
CA LEU A 437 1.05 27.98 -29.66
C LEU A 437 2.29 28.37 -28.83
N GLN A 438 2.98 27.41 -28.22
CA GLN A 438 4.16 27.64 -27.42
C GLN A 438 5.30 28.28 -28.23
N GLN A 439 5.56 27.79 -29.45
CA GLN A 439 6.58 28.33 -30.34
C GLN A 439 6.23 29.78 -30.77
N ALA A 440 4.97 30.03 -31.15
CA ALA A 440 4.52 31.36 -31.55
C ALA A 440 4.59 32.35 -30.38
N PHE A 441 4.19 31.90 -29.18
CA PHE A 441 4.24 32.75 -27.99
C PHE A 441 5.68 33.05 -27.56
N TYR A 442 6.60 32.07 -27.64
CA TYR A 442 8.02 32.29 -27.36
C TYR A 442 8.64 33.30 -28.32
N ALA A 443 8.31 33.22 -29.63
CA ALA A 443 8.79 34.18 -30.63
C ALA A 443 8.28 35.62 -30.34
N LEU A 444 7.00 35.77 -29.95
CA LEU A 444 6.42 37.04 -29.55
C LEU A 444 7.08 37.62 -28.30
N SER A 445 7.19 36.82 -27.23
CA SER A 445 7.80 37.25 -25.97
C SER A 445 9.24 37.71 -26.17
N SER A 446 10.04 36.99 -26.98
CA SER A 446 11.42 37.39 -27.31
C SER A 446 11.50 38.72 -28.03
N LYS A 447 10.53 39.06 -28.90
CA LYS A 447 10.46 40.36 -29.58
C LYS A 447 10.12 41.50 -28.61
N VAL A 448 9.12 41.30 -27.76
CA VAL A 448 8.68 42.28 -26.75
C VAL A 448 9.81 42.59 -25.76
N TYR A 449 10.55 41.55 -25.29
CA TYR A 449 11.69 41.73 -24.40
C TYR A 449 12.84 42.52 -25.07
N LYS A 450 13.17 42.23 -26.34
CA LYS A 450 14.18 42.98 -27.09
C LYS A 450 13.82 44.45 -27.28
N GLN A 451 12.53 44.78 -27.49
CA GLN A 451 12.05 46.14 -27.62
C GLN A 451 12.13 46.93 -26.33
N ASN A 452 12.09 46.29 -25.16
CA ASN A 452 12.20 46.89 -23.84
C ASN A 452 13.63 47.01 -23.28
N GLY A 453 14.69 46.72 -24.08
CA GLY A 453 16.08 46.91 -23.68
C GLY A 453 16.65 45.85 -22.77
N GLY A 454 16.03 44.69 -22.66
CA GLY A 454 16.54 43.52 -21.89
C GLY A 454 17.48 42.65 -22.73
N GLU A 455 18.65 42.27 -22.19
CA GLU A 455 19.50 41.23 -22.78
C GLU A 455 18.80 39.89 -22.76
N PRO A 456 18.98 39.04 -23.82
CA PRO A 456 18.39 37.71 -23.87
C PRO A 456 19.20 36.77 -22.97
N GLY A 457 18.72 36.50 -21.77
CA GLY A 457 19.46 35.61 -20.84
C GLY A 457 18.84 35.26 -19.51
N ALA A 458 17.56 35.36 -19.31
CA ALA A 458 16.92 34.80 -18.10
C ALA A 458 15.62 34.09 -18.48
N ASP A 459 15.67 32.77 -18.38
CA ASP A 459 14.50 31.89 -18.49
C ASP A 459 13.63 32.11 -17.24
N PRO A 460 12.38 32.64 -17.34
CA PRO A 460 11.55 32.87 -16.17
C PRO A 460 10.94 31.62 -15.53
N ASN A 461 11.34 30.43 -15.97
CA ASN A 461 10.70 29.18 -15.56
C ASN A 461 11.68 28.10 -15.05
N MET A 462 12.82 28.51 -14.42
CA MET A 462 13.63 27.62 -13.60
C MET A 462 13.46 27.98 -12.12
N GLY A 463 12.39 27.52 -11.53
CA GLY A 463 12.12 27.67 -10.09
C GLY A 463 11.06 26.73 -9.61
N GLY A 464 11.50 25.54 -9.11
CA GLY A 464 10.84 24.72 -8.14
C GLY A 464 9.92 23.62 -8.62
#